data_aec487abe02f6285ba8d3b412f0b90f5
#
_entry.id   aec487abe02f6285ba8d3b412f0b90f5
#
_cell.length_a   1.000
_cell.length_b   1.000
_cell.length_c   1.000
_cell.angle_alpha   90.00
_cell.angle_beta   90.00
_cell.angle_gamma   90.00
#
_symmetry.space_group_name_H-M   'P 1'
#
loop_
_entity.id
_entity.type
_entity.pdbx_description
1 polymer ?
#
loop_
_entity_poly.entity_id
_entity_poly.type
_entity_poly.pdbx_seq_one_letter_code
_entity_poly.pdbx_strand_id
1 'polypeptide(L)'
;MKIYDKNIEEFIDELINSLRKIIGDKNVLAAVSGGVDSTVAAYLTWLAVGDKVKAYIIDTGFMREGEIEKVKSLLESMGLQVKVHDVSELFYNSLLGKSDAEEKRKIFRELFYETLAKLVKEENADFLVQGTIAPDWIETTGGIKTQHNVLTQIGIKPELKYGFNLIEPLANLYKDQVRMLAKYLKIPEEIRERQPFPGPGLLVRCVGEFELEKLKALKNVTVLCEDLLMKIDASQSFLAIFKKPRMTTSKEIVDLIKEVKNITGIGGRGFKTFEFYEKVTGIKGDSRVYSKMLGIYYKETELLLRVKDEIVKAFPKILKNYTRIAIMVSEPRPAGKYAIVIRAVKTSDFMTASVPDVDIKLLQNIVDEVMKDKRITQVYYDITPKPPATIEYE
;
A
#
# COMPACT_ATOMS: atom_id res chain seq x y z
N MET A 1 -4.13 -14.22 -27.63
CA MET A 1 -4.59 -13.97 -26.26
C MET A 1 -6.10 -13.96 -26.23
N LYS A 2 -6.74 -14.58 -25.23
CA LYS A 2 -8.20 -14.61 -25.11
C LYS A 2 -8.65 -14.13 -23.74
N ILE A 3 -9.77 -13.42 -23.70
CA ILE A 3 -10.48 -13.02 -22.48
C ILE A 3 -11.93 -13.48 -22.66
N TYR A 4 -12.46 -14.32 -21.76
CA TYR A 4 -13.78 -14.95 -21.87
C TYR A 4 -14.01 -15.60 -23.24
N ASP A 5 -13.05 -16.43 -23.69
CA ASP A 5 -13.06 -17.12 -24.99
C ASP A 5 -13.02 -16.24 -26.25
N LYS A 6 -13.02 -14.90 -26.10
CA LYS A 6 -12.89 -13.95 -27.20
C LYS A 6 -11.43 -13.61 -27.48
N ASN A 7 -11.13 -13.26 -28.74
CA ASN A 7 -9.86 -12.63 -29.06
C ASN A 7 -9.74 -11.29 -28.31
N ILE A 8 -8.57 -10.95 -27.83
CA ILE A 8 -8.34 -9.74 -27.05
C ILE A 8 -8.68 -8.45 -27.83
N GLU A 9 -8.45 -8.45 -29.13
CA GLU A 9 -8.79 -7.33 -30.02
C GLU A 9 -10.31 -7.12 -30.07
N GLU A 10 -11.05 -8.20 -30.37
CA GLU A 10 -12.51 -8.19 -30.39
C GLU A 10 -13.10 -7.75 -29.05
N PHE A 11 -12.53 -8.23 -27.96
CA PHE A 11 -12.96 -7.84 -26.61
C PHE A 11 -12.75 -6.35 -26.35
N ILE A 12 -11.60 -5.78 -26.74
CA ILE A 12 -11.31 -4.35 -26.60
C ILE A 12 -12.26 -3.51 -27.45
N ASP A 13 -12.51 -3.91 -28.70
CA ASP A 13 -13.42 -3.20 -29.59
C ASP A 13 -14.85 -3.18 -29.06
N GLU A 14 -15.34 -4.30 -28.52
CA GLU A 14 -16.65 -4.36 -27.85
C GLU A 14 -16.72 -3.43 -26.65
N LEU A 15 -15.66 -3.41 -25.83
CA LEU A 15 -15.59 -2.56 -24.64
C LEU A 15 -15.57 -1.07 -25.01
N ILE A 16 -14.75 -0.69 -26.00
CA ILE A 16 -14.69 0.69 -26.52
C ILE A 16 -16.05 1.10 -27.11
N ASN A 17 -16.70 0.23 -27.89
CA ASN A 17 -18.02 0.51 -28.47
C ASN A 17 -19.11 0.64 -27.40
N SER A 18 -19.03 -0.17 -26.33
CA SER A 18 -19.93 -0.07 -25.18
C SER A 18 -19.75 1.27 -24.46
N LEU A 19 -18.49 1.65 -24.17
CA LEU A 19 -18.17 2.93 -23.54
C LEU A 19 -18.67 4.10 -24.39
N ARG A 20 -18.47 4.05 -25.70
CA ARG A 20 -18.94 5.09 -26.64
C ARG A 20 -20.47 5.25 -26.61
N LYS A 21 -21.21 4.14 -26.53
CA LYS A 21 -22.67 4.15 -26.41
C LYS A 21 -23.17 4.73 -25.08
N ILE A 22 -22.51 4.35 -23.97
CA ILE A 22 -22.86 4.82 -22.63
C ILE A 22 -22.59 6.31 -22.47
N ILE A 23 -21.42 6.76 -22.92
CA ILE A 23 -20.95 8.14 -22.73
C ILE A 23 -21.64 9.08 -23.71
N GLY A 24 -21.76 8.69 -24.99
CA GLY A 24 -22.34 9.54 -26.01
C GLY A 24 -21.59 10.87 -26.15
N ASP A 25 -22.34 11.97 -26.01
CA ASP A 25 -21.79 13.33 -26.12
C ASP A 25 -21.35 13.96 -24.79
N LYS A 26 -21.43 13.21 -23.71
CA LYS A 26 -21.13 13.68 -22.36
C LYS A 26 -19.63 13.75 -22.07
N ASN A 27 -19.28 14.61 -21.11
CA ASN A 27 -17.92 14.75 -20.59
C ASN A 27 -17.65 13.73 -19.49
N VAL A 28 -16.39 13.32 -19.42
CA VAL A 28 -15.92 12.29 -18.48
C VAL A 28 -14.71 12.79 -17.71
N LEU A 29 -14.70 12.65 -16.40
CA LEU A 29 -13.51 12.83 -15.56
C LEU A 29 -12.90 11.46 -15.31
N ALA A 30 -11.57 11.34 -15.44
CA ALA A 30 -10.81 10.14 -15.09
C ALA A 30 -9.77 10.47 -14.01
N ALA A 31 -9.90 9.84 -12.84
CA ALA A 31 -8.88 9.93 -11.80
C ALA A 31 -7.83 8.84 -12.01
N VAL A 32 -6.58 9.23 -12.27
CA VAL A 32 -5.49 8.32 -12.59
C VAL A 32 -4.43 8.35 -11.51
N SER A 33 -4.18 7.20 -10.85
CA SER A 33 -3.20 7.06 -9.78
C SER A 33 -1.82 6.58 -10.26
N GLY A 34 -1.65 6.32 -11.57
CA GLY A 34 -0.46 5.65 -12.10
C GLY A 34 -0.42 4.14 -11.83
N GLY A 35 -1.45 3.57 -11.23
CA GLY A 35 -1.65 2.13 -11.16
C GLY A 35 -2.21 1.61 -12.50
N VAL A 36 -1.94 0.33 -12.82
CA VAL A 36 -2.34 -0.27 -14.09
C VAL A 36 -3.86 -0.21 -14.31
N ASP A 37 -4.68 -0.42 -13.27
CA ASP A 37 -6.14 -0.47 -13.39
C ASP A 37 -6.72 0.90 -13.75
N SER A 38 -6.37 1.95 -13.01
CA SER A 38 -6.84 3.32 -13.30
C SER A 38 -6.34 3.81 -14.67
N THR A 39 -5.12 3.42 -15.05
CA THR A 39 -4.55 3.79 -16.35
C THR A 39 -5.26 3.09 -17.49
N VAL A 40 -5.50 1.77 -17.40
CA VAL A 40 -6.23 1.00 -18.44
C VAL A 40 -7.66 1.53 -18.58
N ALA A 41 -8.36 1.78 -17.45
CA ALA A 41 -9.72 2.32 -17.48
C ALA A 41 -9.80 3.69 -18.17
N ALA A 42 -8.89 4.60 -17.79
CA ALA A 42 -8.83 5.94 -18.40
C ALA A 42 -8.46 5.88 -19.89
N TYR A 43 -7.49 5.04 -20.26
CA TYR A 43 -7.03 4.91 -21.64
C TYR A 43 -8.08 4.29 -22.56
N LEU A 44 -8.77 3.24 -22.14
CA LEU A 44 -9.90 2.66 -22.88
C LEU A 44 -11.02 3.69 -23.08
N THR A 45 -11.32 4.48 -22.05
CA THR A 45 -12.32 5.53 -22.15
C THR A 45 -11.89 6.63 -23.13
N TRP A 46 -10.62 7.01 -23.09
CA TRP A 46 -10.05 7.96 -24.05
C TRP A 46 -10.09 7.44 -25.50
N LEU A 47 -9.77 6.16 -25.73
CA LEU A 47 -9.93 5.52 -27.05
C LEU A 47 -11.39 5.53 -27.54
N ALA A 48 -12.35 5.50 -26.62
CA ALA A 48 -13.77 5.53 -26.95
C ALA A 48 -14.26 6.93 -27.33
N VAL A 49 -13.89 7.98 -26.56
CA VAL A 49 -14.52 9.31 -26.68
C VAL A 49 -13.53 10.48 -26.80
N GLY A 50 -12.24 10.21 -26.90
CA GLY A 50 -11.18 11.20 -27.16
C GLY A 50 -11.12 12.32 -26.11
N ASP A 51 -11.10 13.57 -26.58
CA ASP A 51 -10.90 14.77 -25.76
C ASP A 51 -12.02 15.07 -24.75
N LYS A 52 -13.12 14.28 -24.77
CA LYS A 52 -14.16 14.35 -23.74
C LYS A 52 -13.68 13.82 -22.39
N VAL A 53 -12.58 13.04 -22.38
CA VAL A 53 -11.95 12.58 -21.16
C VAL A 53 -11.03 13.66 -20.59
N LYS A 54 -11.31 14.10 -19.39
CA LYS A 54 -10.43 14.98 -18.58
C LYS A 54 -9.73 14.14 -17.55
N ALA A 55 -8.45 13.85 -17.78
CA ALA A 55 -7.66 13.01 -16.86
C ALA A 55 -6.96 13.85 -15.79
N TYR A 56 -7.05 13.41 -14.55
CA TYR A 56 -6.46 14.08 -13.39
C TYR A 56 -5.65 13.11 -12.53
N ILE A 57 -4.47 13.55 -12.10
CA ILE A 57 -3.75 12.99 -10.96
C ILE A 57 -4.11 13.85 -9.75
N ILE A 58 -4.67 13.23 -8.71
CA ILE A 58 -4.97 13.91 -7.45
C ILE A 58 -3.76 13.78 -6.55
N ASP A 59 -3.04 14.88 -6.34
CA ASP A 59 -1.95 14.91 -5.38
C ASP A 59 -2.48 15.15 -3.97
N THR A 60 -2.58 14.06 -3.21
CA THR A 60 -2.96 14.10 -1.80
C THR A 60 -1.75 14.32 -0.87
N GLY A 61 -0.55 14.45 -1.42
CA GLY A 61 0.71 14.55 -0.67
C GLY A 61 1.29 13.22 -0.18
N PHE A 62 0.62 12.10 -0.42
CA PHE A 62 1.05 10.77 0.06
C PHE A 62 1.66 9.86 -1.02
N MET A 63 1.88 10.40 -2.22
CA MET A 63 2.68 9.72 -3.24
C MET A 63 4.18 9.78 -2.86
N ARG A 64 4.99 8.90 -3.46
CA ARG A 64 6.45 8.97 -3.32
C ARG A 64 6.96 10.27 -3.94
N GLU A 65 8.14 10.68 -3.53
CA GLU A 65 8.79 11.87 -4.11
C GLU A 65 9.06 11.67 -5.61
N GLY A 66 8.73 12.66 -6.44
CA GLY A 66 8.92 12.62 -7.89
C GLY A 66 7.99 11.66 -8.66
N GLU A 67 7.08 10.97 -7.97
CA GLU A 67 6.22 9.96 -8.59
C GLU A 67 5.13 10.59 -9.46
N ILE A 68 4.61 11.73 -9.08
CA ILE A 68 3.54 12.43 -9.82
C ILE A 68 4.04 12.85 -11.20
N GLU A 69 5.23 13.47 -11.25
CA GLU A 69 5.86 13.90 -12.48
C GLU A 69 6.16 12.72 -13.41
N LYS A 70 6.66 11.63 -12.85
CA LYS A 70 6.92 10.39 -13.59
C LYS A 70 5.63 9.80 -14.17
N VAL A 71 4.58 9.67 -13.37
CA VAL A 71 3.29 9.15 -13.81
C VAL A 71 2.68 10.05 -14.87
N LYS A 72 2.70 11.37 -14.67
CA LYS A 72 2.21 12.33 -15.65
C LYS A 72 2.91 12.18 -16.99
N SER A 73 4.25 12.17 -16.99
CA SER A 73 5.05 12.00 -18.21
C SER A 73 4.74 10.69 -18.96
N LEU A 74 4.57 9.58 -18.22
CA LEU A 74 4.20 8.29 -18.82
C LEU A 74 2.81 8.35 -19.47
N LEU A 75 1.82 8.94 -18.81
CA LEU A 75 0.46 9.07 -19.35
C LEU A 75 0.41 9.99 -20.57
N GLU A 76 1.15 11.11 -20.54
CA GLU A 76 1.25 12.03 -21.67
C GLU A 76 1.95 11.39 -22.86
N SER A 77 2.93 10.50 -22.65
CA SER A 77 3.57 9.73 -23.73
C SER A 77 2.60 8.78 -24.45
N MET A 78 1.50 8.41 -23.80
CA MET A 78 0.40 7.61 -24.39
C MET A 78 -0.65 8.46 -25.10
N GLY A 79 -0.53 9.78 -25.09
CA GLY A 79 -1.48 10.73 -25.68
C GLY A 79 -2.58 11.22 -24.73
N LEU A 80 -2.61 10.77 -23.46
CA LEU A 80 -3.53 11.32 -22.47
C LEU A 80 -2.99 12.67 -21.96
N GLN A 81 -3.78 13.72 -22.15
CA GLN A 81 -3.50 14.99 -21.48
C GLN A 81 -3.93 14.89 -20.02
N VAL A 82 -2.97 15.03 -19.09
CA VAL A 82 -3.20 14.83 -17.65
C VAL A 82 -2.91 16.10 -16.89
N LYS A 83 -3.86 16.55 -16.10
CA LYS A 83 -3.70 17.65 -15.16
C LYS A 83 -3.35 17.09 -13.77
N VAL A 84 -2.55 17.81 -13.00
CA VAL A 84 -2.30 17.52 -11.58
C VAL A 84 -3.16 18.48 -10.75
N HIS A 85 -3.93 17.92 -9.83
CA HIS A 85 -4.72 18.68 -8.87
C HIS A 85 -4.12 18.47 -7.47
N ASP A 86 -3.36 19.46 -7.01
CA ASP A 86 -2.70 19.41 -5.71
C ASP A 86 -3.68 19.82 -4.60
N VAL A 87 -3.95 18.89 -3.70
CA VAL A 87 -4.75 19.07 -2.49
C VAL A 87 -4.00 18.60 -1.24
N SER A 88 -2.68 18.50 -1.34
CA SER A 88 -1.82 17.94 -0.28
C SER A 88 -1.98 18.68 1.05
N GLU A 89 -2.04 20.00 1.03
CA GLU A 89 -2.25 20.79 2.26
C GLU A 89 -3.58 20.53 2.93
N LEU A 90 -4.67 20.34 2.15
CA LEU A 90 -5.98 20.00 2.70
C LEU A 90 -5.92 18.67 3.46
N PHE A 91 -5.28 17.66 2.86
CA PHE A 91 -5.12 16.35 3.47
C PHE A 91 -4.22 16.40 4.71
N TYR A 92 -3.10 17.09 4.64
CA TYR A 92 -2.18 17.23 5.78
C TYR A 92 -2.87 17.88 6.98
N ASN A 93 -3.55 19.00 6.76
CA ASN A 93 -4.24 19.73 7.83
C ASN A 93 -5.36 18.91 8.48
N SER A 94 -6.10 18.12 7.67
CA SER A 94 -7.20 17.28 8.17
C SER A 94 -6.73 16.04 8.93
N LEU A 95 -5.51 15.56 8.64
CA LEU A 95 -4.94 14.35 9.22
C LEU A 95 -3.97 14.60 10.36
N LEU A 96 -3.47 15.85 10.51
CA LEU A 96 -2.47 16.20 11.52
C LEU A 96 -2.92 15.79 12.93
N GLY A 97 -2.07 15.04 13.65
CA GLY A 97 -2.34 14.56 14.99
C GLY A 97 -3.29 13.34 15.07
N LYS A 98 -3.89 12.92 13.96
CA LYS A 98 -4.74 11.71 13.93
C LYS A 98 -3.89 10.45 14.05
N SER A 99 -4.29 9.56 14.98
CA SER A 99 -3.53 8.34 15.30
C SER A 99 -4.29 7.05 15.02
N ASP A 100 -5.63 7.10 15.02
CA ASP A 100 -6.46 5.93 14.74
C ASP A 100 -6.48 5.62 13.24
N ALA A 101 -6.17 4.39 12.88
CA ALA A 101 -6.06 3.96 11.49
C ALA A 101 -7.38 4.05 10.72
N GLU A 102 -8.50 3.69 11.34
CA GLU A 102 -9.82 3.76 10.69
C GLU A 102 -10.29 5.22 10.55
N GLU A 103 -10.00 6.07 11.54
CA GLU A 103 -10.28 7.51 11.44
C GLU A 103 -9.49 8.13 10.29
N LYS A 104 -8.18 7.84 10.19
CA LYS A 104 -7.34 8.34 9.09
C LYS A 104 -7.86 7.90 7.72
N ARG A 105 -8.24 6.63 7.58
CA ARG A 105 -8.81 6.10 6.33
C ARG A 105 -10.15 6.75 5.98
N LYS A 106 -11.00 6.97 6.98
CA LYS A 106 -12.30 7.64 6.79
C LYS A 106 -12.12 9.06 6.29
N ILE A 107 -11.28 9.85 6.97
CA ILE A 107 -10.95 11.23 6.57
C ILE A 107 -10.39 11.25 5.15
N PHE A 108 -9.40 10.40 4.87
CA PHE A 108 -8.79 10.32 3.53
C PHE A 108 -9.84 10.05 2.46
N ARG A 109 -10.69 9.05 2.66
CA ARG A 109 -11.72 8.66 1.70
C ARG A 109 -12.74 9.77 1.47
N GLU A 110 -13.22 10.42 2.53
CA GLU A 110 -14.20 11.49 2.44
C GLU A 110 -13.63 12.68 1.65
N LEU A 111 -12.44 13.15 2.00
CA LEU A 111 -11.76 14.23 1.29
C LEU A 111 -11.47 13.89 -0.18
N PHE A 112 -11.08 12.66 -0.46
CA PHE A 112 -10.78 12.21 -1.81
C PHE A 112 -12.03 12.28 -2.71
N TYR A 113 -13.17 11.77 -2.23
CA TYR A 113 -14.40 11.83 -2.99
C TYR A 113 -15.01 13.23 -3.07
N GLU A 114 -14.88 14.05 -2.04
CA GLU A 114 -15.27 15.47 -2.09
C GLU A 114 -14.43 16.23 -3.12
N THR A 115 -13.12 15.97 -3.19
CA THR A 115 -12.22 16.52 -4.22
C THR A 115 -12.67 16.11 -5.62
N LEU A 116 -12.97 14.81 -5.83
CA LEU A 116 -13.47 14.33 -7.12
C LEU A 116 -14.81 14.96 -7.48
N ALA A 117 -15.75 15.09 -6.54
CA ALA A 117 -17.04 15.72 -6.77
C ALA A 117 -16.90 17.20 -7.18
N LYS A 118 -15.95 17.90 -6.58
CA LYS A 118 -15.63 19.28 -6.95
C LYS A 118 -15.11 19.37 -8.38
N LEU A 119 -14.14 18.52 -8.73
CA LEU A 119 -13.56 18.46 -10.08
C LEU A 119 -14.58 18.08 -11.15
N VAL A 120 -15.49 17.12 -10.85
CA VAL A 120 -16.58 16.74 -11.76
C VAL A 120 -17.44 17.95 -12.10
N LYS A 121 -17.78 18.80 -11.11
CA LYS A 121 -18.54 20.03 -11.33
C LYS A 121 -17.77 21.09 -12.09
N GLU A 122 -16.49 21.30 -11.75
CA GLU A 122 -15.62 22.28 -12.41
C GLU A 122 -15.39 21.96 -13.89
N GLU A 123 -15.22 20.69 -14.23
CA GLU A 123 -15.03 20.22 -15.62
C GLU A 123 -16.37 19.95 -16.36
N ASN A 124 -17.52 20.20 -15.73
CA ASN A 124 -18.84 19.87 -16.26
C ASN A 124 -18.92 18.41 -16.76
N ALA A 125 -18.38 17.48 -15.98
CA ALA A 125 -18.38 16.06 -16.31
C ALA A 125 -19.66 15.39 -15.79
N ASP A 126 -20.24 14.51 -16.60
CA ASP A 126 -21.40 13.69 -16.25
C ASP A 126 -20.99 12.38 -15.56
N PHE A 127 -19.79 11.92 -15.87
CA PHE A 127 -19.27 10.63 -15.44
C PHE A 127 -17.90 10.75 -14.78
N LEU A 128 -17.67 9.88 -13.79
CA LEU A 128 -16.35 9.59 -13.24
C LEU A 128 -15.91 8.17 -13.61
N VAL A 129 -14.74 8.03 -14.24
CA VAL A 129 -14.15 6.73 -14.54
C VAL A 129 -13.32 6.24 -13.37
N GLN A 130 -13.53 4.99 -12.96
CA GLN A 130 -12.76 4.29 -11.94
C GLN A 130 -12.20 2.97 -12.46
N GLY A 131 -11.00 2.61 -12.00
CA GLY A 131 -10.31 1.35 -12.33
C GLY A 131 -10.68 0.18 -11.41
N THR A 132 -11.93 0.08 -10.97
CA THR A 132 -12.44 -1.03 -10.15
C THR A 132 -12.37 -2.34 -10.93
N ILE A 133 -11.90 -3.42 -10.29
CA ILE A 133 -11.78 -4.76 -10.87
C ILE A 133 -12.59 -5.79 -10.06
N ALA A 134 -12.80 -6.98 -10.62
CA ALA A 134 -13.63 -8.02 -10.00
C ALA A 134 -13.24 -8.39 -8.54
N PRO A 135 -11.95 -8.54 -8.17
CA PRO A 135 -11.58 -8.77 -6.78
C PRO A 135 -12.00 -7.68 -5.80
N ASP A 136 -12.08 -6.41 -6.24
CA ASP A 136 -12.51 -5.31 -5.38
C ASP A 136 -13.95 -5.48 -4.92
N TRP A 137 -14.82 -6.02 -5.78
CA TRP A 137 -16.20 -6.36 -5.45
C TRP A 137 -16.30 -7.51 -4.44
N ILE A 138 -15.55 -8.59 -4.68
CA ILE A 138 -15.57 -9.79 -3.85
C ILE A 138 -15.05 -9.51 -2.44
N GLU A 139 -13.94 -8.81 -2.33
CA GLU A 139 -13.30 -8.51 -1.05
C GLU A 139 -14.08 -7.53 -0.19
N THR A 140 -14.82 -6.62 -0.80
CA THR A 140 -15.67 -5.66 -0.07
C THR A 140 -16.90 -6.37 0.49
N THR A 141 -17.51 -7.29 -0.25
CA THR A 141 -18.68 -8.09 0.20
C THR A 141 -18.31 -9.01 1.37
N GLY A 142 -17.06 -9.51 1.39
CA GLY A 142 -16.52 -10.34 2.48
C GLY A 142 -16.07 -9.56 3.73
N GLY A 143 -16.16 -8.21 3.75
CA GLY A 143 -15.74 -7.39 4.89
C GLY A 143 -14.22 -7.29 5.08
N ILE A 144 -13.42 -7.80 4.14
CA ILE A 144 -11.96 -7.92 4.24
C ILE A 144 -11.24 -6.63 3.81
N LYS A 145 -11.78 -5.90 2.83
CA LYS A 145 -11.22 -4.61 2.37
C LYS A 145 -12.20 -3.45 2.54
N THR A 146 -11.77 -2.43 3.25
CA THR A 146 -12.48 -1.15 3.38
C THR A 146 -11.83 -0.03 2.56
N GLN A 147 -10.87 -0.34 1.71
CA GLN A 147 -9.93 0.64 1.11
C GLN A 147 -10.15 0.91 -0.37
N HIS A 148 -10.92 0.12 -1.08
CA HIS A 148 -11.13 0.30 -2.52
C HIS A 148 -12.48 0.94 -2.83
N ASN A 149 -12.50 1.63 -3.93
CA ASN A 149 -13.47 2.53 -4.54
C ASN A 149 -14.90 1.98 -4.72
N VAL A 150 -15.43 1.29 -3.76
CA VAL A 150 -16.75 0.68 -3.88
C VAL A 150 -17.75 1.43 -3.04
N LEU A 151 -18.01 2.69 -3.40
CA LEU A 151 -19.02 3.52 -2.75
C LEU A 151 -20.38 2.82 -2.69
N THR A 152 -20.76 2.18 -3.77
CA THR A 152 -22.04 1.49 -3.90
C THR A 152 -22.17 0.31 -2.93
N GLN A 153 -21.09 -0.41 -2.65
CA GLN A 153 -21.10 -1.57 -1.73
C GLN A 153 -21.18 -1.18 -0.25
N ILE A 154 -20.69 0.00 0.10
CA ILE A 154 -20.86 0.54 1.47
C ILE A 154 -22.16 1.33 1.62
N GLY A 155 -23.10 1.17 0.67
CA GLY A 155 -24.41 1.79 0.71
C GLY A 155 -24.43 3.28 0.30
N ILE A 156 -23.33 3.80 -0.22
CA ILE A 156 -23.27 5.17 -0.74
C ILE A 156 -23.56 5.12 -2.24
N LYS A 157 -24.65 5.77 -2.64
CA LYS A 157 -24.96 6.02 -4.05
C LYS A 157 -24.23 7.30 -4.47
N PRO A 158 -23.22 7.22 -5.36
CA PRO A 158 -22.41 8.38 -5.75
C PRO A 158 -23.26 9.51 -6.32
N GLU A 159 -24.28 9.15 -7.11
CA GLU A 159 -25.20 10.09 -7.73
C GLU A 159 -25.95 10.94 -6.68
N LEU A 160 -26.37 10.31 -5.58
CA LEU A 160 -27.13 11.00 -4.52
C LEU A 160 -26.24 11.81 -3.60
N LYS A 161 -25.03 11.29 -3.29
CA LYS A 161 -24.14 11.96 -2.34
C LYS A 161 -23.21 12.98 -3.00
N TYR A 162 -22.68 12.66 -4.19
CA TYR A 162 -21.63 13.44 -4.83
C TYR A 162 -22.06 14.04 -6.19
N GLY A 163 -23.19 13.61 -6.77
CA GLY A 163 -23.77 14.19 -7.98
C GLY A 163 -23.12 13.74 -9.30
N PHE A 164 -22.43 12.59 -9.34
CA PHE A 164 -21.86 12.01 -10.55
C PHE A 164 -22.18 10.53 -10.71
N ASN A 165 -22.20 10.06 -11.96
CA ASN A 165 -22.34 8.64 -12.29
C ASN A 165 -20.96 7.99 -12.46
N LEU A 166 -20.86 6.70 -12.08
CA LEU A 166 -19.61 5.93 -12.23
C LEU A 166 -19.58 5.16 -13.55
N ILE A 167 -18.41 5.12 -14.16
CA ILE A 167 -18.08 4.19 -15.25
C ILE A 167 -16.90 3.34 -14.79
N GLU A 168 -17.09 2.03 -14.74
CA GLU A 168 -16.11 1.05 -14.26
C GLU A 168 -15.83 0.01 -15.36
N PRO A 169 -15.00 0.34 -16.35
CA PRO A 169 -14.79 -0.49 -17.55
C PRO A 169 -14.22 -1.87 -17.25
N LEU A 170 -13.56 -2.02 -16.10
CA LEU A 170 -12.82 -3.22 -15.73
C LEU A 170 -13.50 -4.05 -14.64
N ALA A 171 -14.72 -3.67 -14.21
CA ALA A 171 -15.41 -4.25 -13.05
C ALA A 171 -15.56 -5.79 -13.07
N ASN A 172 -15.61 -6.39 -14.26
CA ASN A 172 -15.73 -7.84 -14.44
C ASN A 172 -14.39 -8.54 -14.70
N LEU A 173 -13.25 -7.83 -14.67
CA LEU A 173 -11.95 -8.38 -15.01
C LEU A 173 -11.11 -8.67 -13.77
N TYR A 174 -10.32 -9.73 -13.84
CA TYR A 174 -9.29 -10.04 -12.85
C TYR A 174 -7.96 -9.35 -13.20
N LYS A 175 -7.06 -9.26 -12.23
CA LYS A 175 -5.80 -8.53 -12.35
C LYS A 175 -4.90 -8.96 -13.49
N ASP A 176 -4.83 -10.27 -13.75
CA ASP A 176 -4.10 -10.86 -14.86
C ASP A 176 -4.71 -10.46 -16.22
N GLN A 177 -6.03 -10.42 -16.33
CA GLN A 177 -6.74 -9.97 -17.53
C GLN A 177 -6.50 -8.48 -17.79
N VAL A 178 -6.51 -7.64 -16.74
CA VAL A 178 -6.17 -6.21 -16.89
C VAL A 178 -4.73 -6.01 -17.35
N ARG A 179 -3.77 -6.81 -16.83
CA ARG A 179 -2.38 -6.77 -17.31
C ARG A 179 -2.25 -7.24 -18.77
N MET A 180 -3.06 -8.20 -19.19
CA MET A 180 -3.13 -8.62 -20.61
C MET A 180 -3.65 -7.48 -21.50
N LEU A 181 -4.70 -6.77 -21.09
CA LEU A 181 -5.19 -5.57 -21.79
C LEU A 181 -4.11 -4.50 -21.85
N ALA A 182 -3.46 -4.20 -20.72
CA ALA A 182 -2.40 -3.21 -20.63
C ALA A 182 -1.24 -3.51 -21.59
N LYS A 183 -0.86 -4.80 -21.71
CA LYS A 183 0.18 -5.25 -22.65
C LYS A 183 -0.26 -5.06 -24.10
N TYR A 184 -1.48 -5.44 -24.44
CA TYR A 184 -2.02 -5.29 -25.79
C TYR A 184 -2.13 -3.80 -26.19
N LEU A 185 -2.60 -2.95 -25.28
CA LEU A 185 -2.72 -1.50 -25.44
C LEU A 185 -1.37 -0.77 -25.42
N LYS A 186 -0.24 -1.49 -25.27
CA LYS A 186 1.13 -0.95 -25.24
C LYS A 186 1.33 0.08 -24.11
N ILE A 187 0.62 -0.10 -23.00
CA ILE A 187 0.86 0.72 -21.79
C ILE A 187 2.30 0.49 -21.30
N PRO A 188 3.04 1.54 -20.92
CA PRO A 188 4.44 1.42 -20.47
C PRO A 188 4.65 0.35 -19.41
N GLU A 189 5.77 -0.35 -19.47
CA GLU A 189 6.10 -1.45 -18.57
C GLU A 189 6.19 -0.98 -17.11
N GLU A 190 6.68 0.23 -16.90
CA GLU A 190 6.77 0.89 -15.60
C GLU A 190 5.41 1.03 -14.89
N ILE A 191 4.31 1.08 -15.66
CA ILE A 191 2.94 1.09 -15.13
C ILE A 191 2.43 -0.35 -14.97
N ARG A 192 2.70 -1.23 -15.97
CA ARG A 192 2.18 -2.61 -15.98
C ARG A 192 2.76 -3.49 -14.88
N GLU A 193 4.07 -3.36 -14.64
CA GLU A 193 4.83 -4.21 -13.71
C GLU A 193 5.03 -3.54 -12.34
N ARG A 194 4.42 -2.39 -12.13
CA ARG A 194 4.51 -1.66 -10.88
C ARG A 194 3.98 -2.51 -9.71
N GLN A 195 4.76 -2.55 -8.62
CA GLN A 195 4.30 -3.17 -7.37
C GLN A 195 3.03 -2.48 -6.86
N PRO A 196 2.10 -3.22 -6.24
CA PRO A 196 0.92 -2.63 -5.63
C PRO A 196 1.28 -1.50 -4.66
N PHE A 197 0.56 -0.39 -4.79
CA PHE A 197 0.66 0.75 -3.90
C PHE A 197 -0.73 1.04 -3.31
N PRO A 198 -0.86 1.24 -2.00
CA PRO A 198 -2.17 1.42 -1.38
C PRO A 198 -2.83 2.72 -1.83
N GLY A 199 -4.17 2.74 -1.92
CA GLY A 199 -4.93 3.92 -2.31
C GLY A 199 -4.59 5.18 -1.48
N PRO A 200 -4.51 5.10 -0.13
CA PRO A 200 -4.07 6.22 0.69
C PRO A 200 -2.55 6.51 0.62
N GLY A 201 -1.80 5.83 -0.23
CA GLY A 201 -0.37 6.04 -0.40
C GLY A 201 0.45 5.78 0.87
N LEU A 202 1.42 6.64 1.13
CA LEU A 202 2.30 6.54 2.30
C LEU A 202 1.58 6.83 3.63
N LEU A 203 0.34 7.30 3.63
CA LEU A 203 -0.43 7.54 4.86
C LEU A 203 -0.53 6.27 5.72
N VAL A 204 -0.86 5.12 5.12
CA VAL A 204 -1.00 3.85 5.83
C VAL A 204 0.33 3.18 6.21
N ARG A 205 1.43 3.76 5.76
CA ARG A 205 2.81 3.40 6.12
C ARG A 205 3.45 4.40 7.10
N CYS A 206 2.78 5.55 7.30
CA CYS A 206 3.07 6.50 8.39
C CYS A 206 2.23 6.11 9.61
N VAL A 207 2.66 5.05 10.31
CA VAL A 207 1.83 4.31 11.27
C VAL A 207 1.62 5.09 12.57
N GLY A 208 0.38 5.08 13.08
CA GLY A 208 -0.03 5.83 14.28
C GLY A 208 -0.23 7.32 14.00
N GLU A 209 0.15 8.16 14.93
CA GLU A 209 -0.06 9.60 14.82
C GLU A 209 0.62 10.18 13.56
N PHE A 210 -0.19 10.90 12.77
CA PHE A 210 0.29 11.55 11.58
C PHE A 210 0.99 12.88 11.92
N GLU A 211 2.25 12.97 11.51
CA GLU A 211 3.12 14.14 11.63
C GLU A 211 3.81 14.41 10.29
N LEU A 212 3.88 15.67 9.86
CA LEU A 212 4.55 16.03 8.59
C LEU A 212 6.04 15.67 8.59
N GLU A 213 6.72 15.83 9.74
CA GLU A 213 8.14 15.47 9.88
C GLU A 213 8.32 13.94 9.68
N LYS A 214 7.40 13.15 10.21
CA LYS A 214 7.37 11.69 10.06
C LYS A 214 7.17 11.28 8.60
N LEU A 215 6.21 11.90 7.90
CA LEU A 215 5.97 11.67 6.47
C LEU A 215 7.20 12.06 5.62
N LYS A 216 7.81 13.23 5.88
CA LYS A 216 9.03 13.67 5.19
C LYS A 216 10.19 12.70 5.39
N ALA A 217 10.34 12.14 6.60
CA ALA A 217 11.34 11.10 6.85
C ALA A 217 11.05 9.84 6.04
N LEU A 218 9.79 9.37 6.03
CA LEU A 218 9.40 8.19 5.25
C LEU A 218 9.61 8.38 3.75
N LYS A 219 9.22 9.53 3.18
CA LYS A 219 9.44 9.85 1.77
C LYS A 219 10.93 9.79 1.43
N ASN A 220 11.77 10.46 2.22
CA ASN A 220 13.22 10.52 2.01
C ASN A 220 13.83 9.11 2.00
N VAL A 221 13.61 8.29 3.03
CA VAL A 221 14.19 6.94 3.09
C VAL A 221 13.59 5.99 2.03
N THR A 222 12.35 6.22 1.60
CA THR A 222 11.73 5.42 0.54
C THR A 222 12.46 5.63 -0.78
N VAL A 223 12.77 6.86 -1.15
CA VAL A 223 13.56 7.18 -2.37
C VAL A 223 14.95 6.57 -2.30
N LEU A 224 15.65 6.72 -1.18
CA LEU A 224 17.00 6.17 -1.01
C LEU A 224 17.05 4.63 -1.13
N CYS A 225 15.96 3.95 -0.80
CA CYS A 225 15.92 2.49 -0.73
C CYS A 225 15.15 1.83 -1.88
N GLU A 226 14.53 2.57 -2.80
CA GLU A 226 13.62 2.00 -3.81
C GLU A 226 14.29 0.89 -4.62
N ASP A 227 15.47 1.15 -5.17
CA ASP A 227 16.23 0.16 -5.98
C ASP A 227 16.70 -1.04 -5.17
N LEU A 228 17.00 -0.84 -3.88
CA LEU A 228 17.41 -1.93 -2.99
C LEU A 228 16.21 -2.80 -2.60
N LEU A 229 15.06 -2.19 -2.34
CA LEU A 229 13.83 -2.91 -2.03
C LEU A 229 13.36 -3.76 -3.21
N MET A 230 13.51 -3.29 -4.44
CA MET A 230 13.18 -4.05 -5.65
C MET A 230 14.07 -5.28 -5.87
N LYS A 231 15.28 -5.32 -5.27
CA LYS A 231 16.18 -6.50 -5.32
C LYS A 231 15.77 -7.62 -4.36
N ILE A 232 14.84 -7.35 -3.43
CA ILE A 232 14.27 -8.41 -2.59
C ILE A 232 13.35 -9.27 -3.46
N ASP A 233 13.54 -10.60 -3.44
CA ASP A 233 12.63 -11.54 -4.13
C ASP A 233 11.28 -11.61 -3.41
N ALA A 234 10.47 -10.57 -3.64
CA ALA A 234 9.19 -10.36 -3.00
C ALA A 234 8.13 -9.87 -4.00
N SER A 235 6.87 -10.23 -3.79
CA SER A 235 5.75 -9.70 -4.55
C SER A 235 5.46 -8.23 -4.21
N GLN A 236 5.78 -7.84 -2.96
CA GLN A 236 5.72 -6.47 -2.50
C GLN A 236 6.76 -6.23 -1.40
N SER A 237 7.50 -5.13 -1.50
CA SER A 237 8.45 -4.68 -0.50
C SER A 237 8.34 -3.17 -0.28
N PHE A 238 8.39 -2.72 0.97
CA PHE A 238 8.26 -1.31 1.30
C PHE A 238 8.79 -0.99 2.71
N LEU A 239 8.90 0.30 2.99
CA LEU A 239 9.23 0.85 4.30
C LEU A 239 7.98 1.43 4.97
N ALA A 240 7.88 1.22 6.29
CA ALA A 240 6.90 1.89 7.14
C ALA A 240 7.61 2.59 8.30
N ILE A 241 7.07 3.73 8.74
CA ILE A 241 7.67 4.54 9.79
C ILE A 241 6.80 4.55 11.04
N PHE A 242 7.45 4.42 12.18
CA PHE A 242 6.86 4.39 13.53
C PHE A 242 7.56 5.41 14.43
N LYS A 243 6.93 5.81 15.53
CA LYS A 243 7.66 6.45 16.62
C LYS A 243 8.71 5.46 17.18
N LYS A 244 9.80 5.99 17.75
CA LYS A 244 10.83 5.17 18.38
C LYS A 244 10.19 4.25 19.43
N PRO A 245 10.26 2.92 19.26
CA PRO A 245 9.65 1.98 20.20
C PRO A 245 10.40 2.00 21.54
N ARG A 246 9.69 1.63 22.61
CA ARG A 246 10.26 1.57 23.96
C ARG A 246 10.80 0.18 24.26
N MET A 247 11.89 0.15 25.02
CA MET A 247 12.36 -1.11 25.60
C MET A 247 11.30 -1.66 26.54
N THR A 248 11.02 -2.94 26.47
CA THR A 248 9.98 -3.58 27.27
C THR A 248 10.39 -4.97 27.69
N THR A 249 9.80 -5.44 28.78
CA THR A 249 9.89 -6.83 29.24
C THR A 249 8.62 -7.19 29.97
N SER A 250 8.17 -8.43 29.83
CA SER A 250 7.06 -9.02 30.55
C SER A 250 7.34 -10.51 30.73
N LYS A 251 6.56 -11.20 31.56
CA LYS A 251 6.68 -12.66 31.69
C LYS A 251 6.54 -13.38 30.37
N GLU A 252 5.55 -13.00 29.57
CA GLU A 252 5.28 -13.57 28.22
C GLU A 252 6.46 -13.33 27.26
N ILE A 253 7.05 -12.13 27.31
CA ILE A 253 8.23 -11.80 26.49
C ILE A 253 9.44 -12.61 26.95
N VAL A 254 9.64 -12.79 28.24
CA VAL A 254 10.71 -13.63 28.78
C VAL A 254 10.53 -15.08 28.34
N ASP A 255 9.30 -15.59 28.33
CA ASP A 255 9.01 -16.96 27.88
C ASP A 255 9.26 -17.10 26.36
N LEU A 256 8.90 -16.10 25.54
CA LEU A 256 9.27 -16.07 24.12
C LEU A 256 10.80 -16.07 23.92
N ILE A 257 11.53 -15.26 24.68
CA ILE A 257 13.00 -15.22 24.58
C ILE A 257 13.62 -16.59 24.96
N LYS A 258 13.09 -17.26 25.99
CA LYS A 258 13.53 -18.62 26.33
C LYS A 258 13.32 -19.58 25.17
N GLU A 259 12.13 -19.53 24.55
CA GLU A 259 11.83 -20.38 23.40
C GLU A 259 12.73 -20.07 22.22
N VAL A 260 12.95 -18.79 21.88
CA VAL A 260 13.91 -18.38 20.83
C VAL A 260 15.31 -18.91 21.15
N LYS A 261 15.75 -18.84 22.42
CA LYS A 261 17.05 -19.39 22.83
C LYS A 261 17.14 -20.91 22.65
N ASN A 262 16.07 -21.63 22.99
CA ASN A 262 16.00 -23.08 22.81
C ASN A 262 16.10 -23.46 21.32
N ILE A 263 15.40 -22.73 20.45
CA ILE A 263 15.39 -22.94 19.00
C ILE A 263 16.76 -22.61 18.38
N THR A 264 17.36 -21.51 18.80
CA THR A 264 18.60 -20.98 18.18
C THR A 264 19.88 -21.54 18.80
N GLY A 265 19.80 -22.12 19.99
CA GLY A 265 20.98 -22.46 20.79
C GLY A 265 21.76 -21.25 21.32
N ILE A 266 21.22 -20.03 21.18
CA ILE A 266 21.87 -18.80 21.65
C ILE A 266 21.93 -18.80 23.18
N GLY A 267 23.14 -18.74 23.76
CA GLY A 267 23.37 -18.62 25.19
C GLY A 267 23.60 -17.17 25.63
N GLY A 268 23.42 -16.93 26.94
CA GLY A 268 23.87 -15.70 27.58
C GLY A 268 22.95 -14.49 27.55
N ARG A 269 23.50 -13.33 28.00
CA ARG A 269 22.83 -12.04 28.10
C ARG A 269 23.00 -11.32 26.77
N GLY A 270 21.95 -10.58 26.27
CA GLY A 270 22.09 -9.79 25.04
C GLY A 270 20.82 -9.56 24.27
N PHE A 271 19.76 -10.33 24.55
CA PHE A 271 18.45 -10.04 23.98
C PHE A 271 17.88 -8.74 24.54
N LYS A 272 17.40 -7.87 23.64
CA LYS A 272 16.60 -6.70 23.99
C LYS A 272 15.28 -6.79 23.24
N THR A 273 14.23 -6.33 23.85
CA THR A 273 12.89 -6.31 23.27
C THR A 273 12.32 -4.91 23.33
N PHE A 274 11.56 -4.58 22.29
CA PHE A 274 11.00 -3.24 22.08
C PHE A 274 9.52 -3.37 21.75
N GLU A 275 8.68 -2.60 22.39
CA GLU A 275 7.25 -2.51 22.08
C GLU A 275 6.98 -1.23 21.32
N PHE A 276 6.32 -1.38 20.15
CA PHE A 276 5.85 -0.24 19.38
C PHE A 276 4.61 0.36 20.06
N TYR A 277 4.51 1.68 20.08
CA TYR A 277 3.38 2.39 20.69
C TYR A 277 2.11 2.22 19.86
N GLU A 278 2.28 2.20 18.54
CA GLU A 278 1.21 2.13 17.58
C GLU A 278 0.61 0.72 17.53
N LYS A 279 -0.70 0.67 17.37
CA LYS A 279 -1.38 -0.57 17.04
C LYS A 279 -1.32 -0.79 15.53
N VAL A 280 -1.05 -2.02 15.14
CA VAL A 280 -0.95 -2.44 13.74
C VAL A 280 -2.03 -3.44 13.38
N THR A 281 -2.42 -3.45 12.11
CA THR A 281 -3.41 -4.38 11.61
C THR A 281 -2.91 -5.81 11.64
N GLY A 282 -3.79 -6.70 12.05
CA GLY A 282 -3.64 -8.14 11.98
C GLY A 282 -4.97 -8.82 11.66
N ILE A 283 -4.93 -10.15 11.57
CA ILE A 283 -6.09 -11.01 11.30
C ILE A 283 -6.20 -12.03 12.41
N LYS A 284 -7.38 -12.13 13.04
CA LYS A 284 -7.73 -13.21 13.97
C LYS A 284 -9.05 -13.82 13.53
N GLY A 285 -9.03 -15.10 13.12
CA GLY A 285 -10.14 -15.69 12.38
C GLY A 285 -10.42 -14.90 11.10
N ASP A 286 -11.67 -14.54 10.88
CA ASP A 286 -12.11 -13.78 9.70
C ASP A 286 -12.16 -12.25 9.96
N SER A 287 -11.67 -11.79 11.13
CA SER A 287 -11.79 -10.40 11.53
C SER A 287 -10.45 -9.68 11.53
N ARG A 288 -10.47 -8.42 11.04
CA ARG A 288 -9.36 -7.49 11.21
C ARG A 288 -9.28 -7.07 12.68
N VAL A 289 -8.08 -7.06 13.21
CA VAL A 289 -7.79 -6.62 14.57
C VAL A 289 -6.65 -5.60 14.58
N TYR A 290 -6.64 -4.73 15.59
CA TYR A 290 -5.55 -3.79 15.83
C TYR A 290 -4.83 -4.21 17.11
N SER A 291 -3.56 -4.54 17.00
CA SER A 291 -2.79 -5.13 18.08
C SER A 291 -1.36 -4.61 18.10
N LYS A 292 -0.61 -5.03 19.11
CA LYS A 292 0.77 -4.61 19.32
C LYS A 292 1.74 -5.29 18.35
N MET A 293 2.88 -4.63 18.13
CA MET A 293 4.06 -5.16 17.44
C MET A 293 5.24 -5.23 18.40
N LEU A 294 5.97 -6.34 18.36
CA LEU A 294 7.17 -6.57 19.16
C LEU A 294 8.41 -6.54 18.26
N GLY A 295 9.40 -5.73 18.64
CA GLY A 295 10.76 -5.79 18.11
C GLY A 295 11.64 -6.64 18.99
N ILE A 296 12.45 -7.52 18.42
CA ILE A 296 13.51 -8.26 19.10
C ILE A 296 14.87 -7.87 18.52
N TYR A 297 15.85 -7.75 19.40
CA TYR A 297 17.24 -7.48 19.05
C TYR A 297 18.16 -8.49 19.71
N TYR A 298 19.11 -8.96 18.93
CA TYR A 298 20.25 -9.70 19.40
C TYR A 298 21.47 -9.33 18.55
N LYS A 299 22.66 -9.29 19.17
CA LYS A 299 23.88 -8.84 18.47
C LYS A 299 24.15 -9.63 17.18
N GLU A 300 23.90 -10.93 17.21
CA GLU A 300 24.05 -11.81 16.03
C GLU A 300 22.72 -11.87 15.27
N THR A 301 22.32 -10.76 14.66
CA THR A 301 21.06 -10.60 13.93
C THR A 301 20.85 -11.67 12.85
N GLU A 302 21.92 -12.07 12.16
CA GLU A 302 21.88 -13.10 11.12
C GLU A 302 21.33 -14.43 11.66
N LEU A 303 21.70 -14.80 12.87
CA LEU A 303 21.20 -16.02 13.50
C LEU A 303 19.68 -15.98 13.73
N LEU A 304 19.16 -14.83 14.18
CA LEU A 304 17.71 -14.65 14.31
C LEU A 304 16.98 -14.71 12.97
N LEU A 305 17.56 -14.13 11.90
CA LEU A 305 16.98 -14.16 10.57
C LEU A 305 16.94 -15.58 9.99
N ARG A 306 17.95 -16.41 10.25
CA ARG A 306 18.00 -17.82 9.79
C ARG A 306 16.88 -18.68 10.41
N VAL A 307 16.43 -18.35 11.62
CA VAL A 307 15.41 -19.11 12.35
C VAL A 307 14.09 -18.33 12.49
N LYS A 308 13.86 -17.37 11.61
CA LYS A 308 12.66 -16.52 11.66
C LYS A 308 11.35 -17.31 11.64
N ASP A 309 11.31 -18.39 10.87
CA ASP A 309 10.08 -19.19 10.70
C ASP A 309 9.73 -19.95 11.99
N GLU A 310 10.74 -20.44 12.72
CA GLU A 310 10.56 -21.07 14.03
C GLU A 310 10.10 -20.05 15.08
N ILE A 311 10.68 -18.84 15.07
CA ILE A 311 10.25 -17.75 15.94
C ILE A 311 8.78 -17.43 15.68
N VAL A 312 8.38 -17.32 14.41
CA VAL A 312 7.01 -17.02 14.01
C VAL A 312 6.03 -18.12 14.40
N LYS A 313 6.43 -19.40 14.37
CA LYS A 313 5.59 -20.54 14.82
C LYS A 313 5.37 -20.53 16.33
N ALA A 314 6.37 -20.10 17.12
CA ALA A 314 6.29 -20.01 18.57
C ALA A 314 5.52 -18.78 19.05
N PHE A 315 5.68 -17.66 18.36
CA PHE A 315 5.19 -16.35 18.74
C PHE A 315 3.68 -16.28 19.07
N PRO A 316 2.72 -16.75 18.22
CA PRO A 316 1.29 -16.61 18.49
C PRO A 316 0.81 -17.43 19.70
N LYS A 317 1.54 -18.49 20.05
CA LYS A 317 1.24 -19.34 21.21
C LYS A 317 1.56 -18.66 22.53
N ILE A 318 2.57 -17.80 22.52
CA ILE A 318 3.15 -17.16 23.72
C ILE A 318 2.60 -15.74 23.88
N LEU A 319 2.56 -14.95 22.80
CA LEU A 319 2.19 -13.54 22.84
C LEU A 319 0.81 -13.29 22.24
N LYS A 320 -0.25 -13.50 23.00
CA LYS A 320 -1.64 -13.36 22.54
C LYS A 320 -2.06 -11.93 22.18
N ASN A 321 -1.39 -10.93 22.75
CA ASN A 321 -1.71 -9.50 22.56
C ASN A 321 -0.92 -8.84 21.43
N TYR A 322 -0.15 -9.62 20.68
CA TYR A 322 0.65 -9.13 19.56
C TYR A 322 0.22 -9.84 18.28
N THR A 323 0.27 -9.13 17.17
CA THR A 323 -0.01 -9.68 15.83
C THR A 323 1.22 -9.62 14.93
N ARG A 324 2.26 -8.90 15.34
CA ARG A 324 3.50 -8.80 14.57
C ARG A 324 4.73 -8.90 15.44
N ILE A 325 5.76 -9.48 14.85
CA ILE A 325 7.11 -9.54 15.41
C ILE A 325 8.12 -9.15 14.34
N ALA A 326 9.11 -8.34 14.71
CA ALA A 326 10.17 -7.90 13.83
C ALA A 326 11.54 -8.05 14.49
N ILE A 327 12.56 -8.31 13.69
CA ILE A 327 13.96 -8.37 14.13
C ILE A 327 14.59 -7.00 13.85
N MET A 328 15.20 -6.39 14.87
CA MET A 328 16.01 -5.19 14.68
C MET A 328 17.28 -5.58 13.92
N VAL A 329 17.50 -4.90 12.80
CA VAL A 329 18.60 -5.18 11.85
C VAL A 329 19.66 -4.08 11.83
N SER A 330 19.48 -3.03 12.61
CA SER A 330 20.46 -1.95 12.79
C SER A 330 20.99 -1.92 14.22
N GLU A 331 22.17 -1.35 14.42
CA GLU A 331 22.55 -0.87 15.75
C GLU A 331 21.68 0.34 16.12
N PRO A 332 21.11 0.38 17.36
CA PRO A 332 20.26 1.48 17.79
C PRO A 332 21.08 2.76 18.02
N ARG A 333 20.62 3.88 17.46
CA ARG A 333 21.18 5.21 17.75
C ARG A 333 20.48 5.85 18.94
N PRO A 334 21.20 6.59 19.80
CA PRO A 334 20.59 7.33 20.89
C PRO A 334 19.66 8.45 20.40
N ALA A 335 20.11 9.20 19.41
CA ALA A 335 19.38 10.31 18.80
C ALA A 335 18.44 9.79 17.68
N GLY A 336 17.36 10.55 17.45
CA GLY A 336 16.33 10.23 16.47
C GLY A 336 14.99 9.93 17.14
N LYS A 337 13.91 10.18 16.37
CA LYS A 337 12.53 10.11 16.87
C LYS A 337 11.78 8.89 16.36
N TYR A 338 12.24 8.31 15.23
CA TYR A 338 11.49 7.33 14.48
C TYR A 338 12.24 6.02 14.29
N ALA A 339 11.48 4.96 14.07
CA ALA A 339 11.97 3.67 13.63
C ALA A 339 11.39 3.35 12.25
N ILE A 340 12.18 2.69 11.41
CA ILE A 340 11.75 2.16 10.11
C ILE A 340 11.55 0.65 10.24
N VAL A 341 10.48 0.15 9.66
CA VAL A 341 10.24 -1.28 9.51
C VAL A 341 10.22 -1.61 8.02
N ILE A 342 11.11 -2.53 7.64
CA ILE A 342 11.15 -3.11 6.30
C ILE A 342 10.11 -4.22 6.26
N ARG A 343 9.17 -4.12 5.34
CA ARG A 343 8.16 -5.15 5.06
C ARG A 343 8.41 -5.73 3.69
N ALA A 344 8.60 -7.04 3.61
CA ALA A 344 8.66 -7.78 2.35
C ALA A 344 7.77 -9.01 2.46
N VAL A 345 6.98 -9.26 1.42
CA VAL A 345 6.05 -10.40 1.36
C VAL A 345 6.08 -11.06 0.00
N LYS A 346 6.01 -12.40 0.01
CA LYS A 346 5.88 -13.23 -1.18
C LYS A 346 4.50 -13.88 -1.19
N THR A 347 3.76 -13.63 -2.25
CA THR A 347 2.36 -14.08 -2.37
C THR A 347 1.98 -14.23 -3.83
N SER A 348 1.02 -15.11 -4.12
CA SER A 348 0.42 -15.27 -5.44
C SER A 348 -0.94 -14.56 -5.56
N ASP A 349 -1.69 -14.49 -4.47
CA ASP A 349 -3.10 -14.08 -4.45
C ASP A 349 -3.41 -12.93 -3.48
N PHE A 350 -2.43 -12.49 -2.71
CA PHE A 350 -2.57 -11.50 -1.63
C PHE A 350 -3.49 -11.91 -0.47
N MET A 351 -4.08 -13.12 -0.51
CA MET A 351 -4.86 -13.67 0.60
C MET A 351 -3.96 -14.21 1.69
N THR A 352 -2.93 -14.96 1.30
CA THR A 352 -1.86 -15.43 2.17
C THR A 352 -0.51 -14.88 1.70
N ALA A 353 0.44 -14.72 2.60
CA ALA A 353 1.77 -14.25 2.25
C ALA A 353 2.83 -14.78 3.22
N SER A 354 3.94 -15.26 2.67
CA SER A 354 5.14 -15.60 3.41
C SER A 354 6.11 -14.42 3.45
N VAL A 355 7.06 -14.48 4.36
CA VAL A 355 8.17 -13.52 4.45
C VAL A 355 9.38 -14.12 3.76
N PRO A 356 9.91 -13.50 2.70
CA PRO A 356 11.07 -14.03 1.97
C PRO A 356 12.33 -14.03 2.84
N ASP A 357 13.27 -14.91 2.47
CA ASP A 357 14.65 -14.78 2.93
C ASP A 357 15.28 -13.60 2.19
N VAL A 358 16.00 -12.79 2.94
CA VAL A 358 16.72 -11.63 2.37
C VAL A 358 18.21 -11.79 2.63
N ASP A 359 18.99 -11.59 1.58
CA ASP A 359 20.44 -11.57 1.71
C ASP A 359 20.88 -10.54 2.75
N ILE A 360 21.73 -10.94 3.68
CA ILE A 360 22.15 -10.09 4.82
C ILE A 360 22.86 -8.82 4.35
N LYS A 361 23.63 -8.89 3.25
CA LYS A 361 24.32 -7.73 2.71
C LYS A 361 23.35 -6.76 2.08
N LEU A 362 22.33 -7.27 1.37
CA LEU A 362 21.25 -6.43 0.83
C LEU A 362 20.50 -5.73 1.96
N LEU A 363 20.18 -6.46 3.02
CA LEU A 363 19.50 -5.89 4.19
C LEU A 363 20.37 -4.81 4.86
N GLN A 364 21.67 -5.06 5.00
CA GLN A 364 22.62 -4.08 5.54
C GLN A 364 22.72 -2.84 4.67
N ASN A 365 22.75 -2.98 3.34
CA ASN A 365 22.73 -1.84 2.42
C ASN A 365 21.46 -0.98 2.60
N ILE A 366 20.29 -1.61 2.78
CA ILE A 366 19.05 -0.89 3.07
C ILE A 366 19.17 -0.14 4.42
N VAL A 367 19.68 -0.80 5.45
CA VAL A 367 19.93 -0.18 6.76
C VAL A 367 20.83 1.04 6.63
N ASP A 368 21.94 0.92 5.90
CA ASP A 368 22.90 2.00 5.73
C ASP A 368 22.29 3.21 5.03
N GLU A 369 21.44 3.00 4.00
CA GLU A 369 20.72 4.09 3.33
C GLU A 369 19.67 4.73 4.26
N VAL A 370 18.86 3.93 4.94
CA VAL A 370 17.85 4.41 5.89
C VAL A 370 18.49 5.24 7.01
N MET A 371 19.63 4.76 7.53
CA MET A 371 20.32 5.40 8.64
C MET A 371 21.06 6.70 8.25
N LYS A 372 21.11 7.10 6.99
CA LYS A 372 21.56 8.44 6.58
C LYS A 372 20.62 9.53 7.07
N ASP A 373 19.34 9.22 7.23
CA ASP A 373 18.38 10.17 7.82
C ASP A 373 18.54 10.19 9.35
N LYS A 374 18.96 11.34 9.87
CA LYS A 374 19.25 11.52 11.30
C LYS A 374 18.01 11.42 12.19
N ARG A 375 16.81 11.49 11.63
CA ARG A 375 15.54 11.33 12.36
C ARG A 375 15.29 9.86 12.72
N ILE A 376 15.94 8.91 12.02
CA ILE A 376 15.78 7.47 12.23
C ILE A 376 16.79 6.98 13.28
N THR A 377 16.32 6.18 14.22
CA THR A 377 17.12 5.61 15.32
C THR A 377 17.27 4.10 15.23
N GLN A 378 16.34 3.40 14.61
CA GLN A 378 16.29 1.93 14.58
C GLN A 378 15.66 1.46 13.27
N VAL A 379 16.16 0.34 12.74
CA VAL A 379 15.58 -0.32 11.56
C VAL A 379 15.25 -1.77 11.91
N TYR A 380 14.07 -2.20 11.52
CA TYR A 380 13.54 -3.54 11.76
C TYR A 380 13.18 -4.24 10.46
N TYR A 381 13.24 -5.57 10.44
CA TYR A 381 12.67 -6.42 9.41
C TYR A 381 11.47 -7.18 9.99
N ASP A 382 10.27 -6.96 9.45
CA ASP A 382 9.05 -7.64 9.89
C ASP A 382 9.04 -9.07 9.36
N ILE A 383 9.13 -10.03 10.27
CA ILE A 383 9.19 -11.46 9.95
C ILE A 383 7.82 -12.16 10.01
N THR A 384 6.73 -11.41 10.15
CA THR A 384 5.40 -12.00 10.36
C THR A 384 4.69 -12.30 9.03
N PRO A 385 4.26 -13.54 8.77
CA PRO A 385 3.48 -13.89 7.58
C PRO A 385 2.04 -13.33 7.64
N LYS A 386 1.32 -13.46 6.55
CA LYS A 386 -0.13 -13.22 6.50
C LYS A 386 -0.86 -14.55 6.32
N PRO A 387 -1.76 -14.96 7.24
CA PRO A 387 -1.96 -14.41 8.60
C PRO A 387 -0.80 -14.71 9.54
N PRO A 388 -0.71 -14.16 10.77
CA PRO A 388 -1.66 -13.26 11.44
C PRO A 388 -1.52 -11.79 11.10
N ALA A 389 -0.43 -11.38 10.42
CA ALA A 389 -0.30 -10.01 9.94
C ALA A 389 -1.15 -9.73 8.70
N THR A 390 -1.36 -8.46 8.39
CA THR A 390 -1.76 -7.99 7.05
C THR A 390 -0.51 -7.58 6.24
N ILE A 391 -0.67 -7.22 4.98
CA ILE A 391 0.46 -6.69 4.20
C ILE A 391 0.79 -5.29 4.70
N GLU A 392 -0.14 -4.34 4.62
CA GLU A 392 0.02 -3.00 5.16
C GLU A 392 -0.16 -2.97 6.69
N TYR A 393 0.26 -1.88 7.34
CA TYR A 393 0.21 -1.73 8.80
C TYR A 393 -1.07 -1.06 9.31
N GLU A 394 -1.73 -0.26 8.44
CA GLU A 394 -2.98 0.42 8.72
C GLU A 394 -3.99 0.25 7.59
#